data_5211b5a6a909cffcea59de6fbc105744
#
_entry.id   5211b5a6a909cffcea59de6fbc105744
#
_cell.length_a   1.000
_cell.length_b   1.000
_cell.length_c   1.000
_cell.angle_alpha   90.00
_cell.angle_beta   90.00
_cell.angle_gamma   90.00
#
_symmetry.space_group_name_H-M   'P 1'
#
loop_
_entity.id
_entity.type
_entity.pdbx_description
1 polymer ?
#
loop_
_entity_poly.entity_id
_entity_poly.type
_entity_poly.pdbx_seq_one_letter_code
_entity_poly.pdbx_strand_id
1 'polypeptide(L)'
;MKSKKLSIPYIIWMVIFTMIPIVMIGLTAFRTKSGEFSLEPFVKAFEYRGVFAKSLWIAFLSTLICLVLAYPVAYLLTRMKESTQRTVQLIIMIPMWMNFLLRIYAWKILLQKSGPLDMALSMLGIHGTYIGNTAAVVVGMVYEYLPFMVLPIFTVMSKIDYNLIEAAQDLGSNGIAVFRKVIFPLSIPGVISGITMVFVPSASTFLVAEHLGGMDDLMIGDVIDRIFLSDQNTGSAISLILMVFILVFLILMNLFGDEEAIA
;
A
#
# COMPACT_ATOMS: atom_id res chain seq x y z
N MET A 1 23.83 -29.15 8.93
CA MET A 1 22.76 -29.69 9.80
C MET A 1 22.52 -28.91 11.11
N LYS A 2 23.45 -28.05 11.59
CA LYS A 2 23.27 -27.26 12.85
C LYS A 2 22.29 -26.10 12.76
N SER A 3 22.01 -25.56 11.56
CA SER A 3 21.13 -24.38 11.40
C SER A 3 19.63 -24.68 11.58
N LYS A 4 19.17 -25.90 11.30
CA LYS A 4 17.73 -26.26 11.44
C LYS A 4 17.21 -26.20 12.87
N LYS A 5 18.06 -26.50 13.87
CA LYS A 5 17.66 -26.44 15.30
C LYS A 5 17.56 -25.01 15.82
N LEU A 6 18.34 -24.08 15.27
CA LEU A 6 18.28 -22.64 15.63
C LEU A 6 17.02 -21.95 15.10
N SER A 7 16.37 -22.49 14.06
CA SER A 7 15.12 -21.95 13.51
C SER A 7 13.86 -22.38 14.29
N ILE A 8 13.95 -23.40 15.15
CA ILE A 8 12.80 -23.96 15.89
C ILE A 8 12.10 -22.90 16.75
N PRO A 9 12.80 -22.09 17.60
CA PRO A 9 12.13 -21.08 18.41
C PRO A 9 11.38 -20.04 17.56
N TYR A 10 11.96 -19.64 16.42
CA TYR A 10 11.33 -18.71 15.50
C TYR A 10 10.07 -19.31 14.87
N ILE A 11 10.13 -20.58 14.43
CA ILE A 11 8.96 -21.27 13.84
C ILE A 11 7.84 -21.41 14.88
N ILE A 12 8.17 -21.79 16.11
CA ILE A 12 7.19 -21.91 17.21
C ILE A 12 6.54 -20.56 17.46
N TRP A 13 7.33 -19.49 17.56
CA TRP A 13 6.82 -18.13 17.76
C TRP A 13 5.88 -17.72 16.61
N MET A 14 6.29 -17.94 15.36
CA MET A 14 5.49 -17.61 14.18
C MET A 14 4.16 -18.39 14.16
N VAL A 15 4.19 -19.69 14.48
CA VAL A 15 2.97 -20.51 14.53
C VAL A 15 2.03 -20.01 15.62
N ILE A 16 2.53 -19.74 16.82
CA ILE A 16 1.69 -19.28 17.94
C ILE A 16 1.09 -17.90 17.65
N PHE A 17 1.90 -16.93 17.23
CA PHE A 17 1.46 -15.53 17.14
C PHE A 17 0.88 -15.15 15.78
N THR A 18 1.04 -15.98 14.74
CA THR A 18 0.48 -15.69 13.41
C THR A 18 -0.61 -16.71 13.04
N MET A 19 -0.30 -18.01 13.10
CA MET A 19 -1.24 -19.02 12.63
C MET A 19 -2.45 -19.21 13.53
N ILE A 20 -2.23 -19.18 14.87
CA ILE A 20 -3.35 -19.36 15.82
C ILE A 20 -4.39 -18.23 15.69
N PRO A 21 -4.03 -16.93 15.70
CA PRO A 21 -5.02 -15.86 15.49
C PRO A 21 -5.75 -15.96 14.15
N ILE A 22 -5.06 -16.30 13.07
CA ILE A 22 -5.70 -16.49 11.74
C ILE A 22 -6.72 -17.62 11.79
N VAL A 23 -6.34 -18.76 12.38
CA VAL A 23 -7.27 -19.91 12.53
C VAL A 23 -8.45 -19.52 13.43
N MET A 24 -8.23 -18.79 14.50
CA MET A 24 -9.32 -18.30 15.38
C MET A 24 -10.29 -17.40 14.61
N ILE A 25 -9.82 -16.45 13.83
CA ILE A 25 -10.65 -15.60 12.96
C ILE A 25 -11.43 -16.48 11.97
N GLY A 26 -10.75 -17.44 11.33
CA GLY A 26 -11.40 -18.37 10.42
C GLY A 26 -12.51 -19.18 11.09
N LEU A 27 -12.25 -19.77 12.25
CA LEU A 27 -13.26 -20.52 13.00
C LEU A 27 -14.43 -19.63 13.46
N THR A 28 -14.16 -18.39 13.88
CA THR A 28 -15.19 -17.45 14.31
C THR A 28 -16.06 -16.99 13.13
N ALA A 29 -15.48 -16.83 11.95
CA ALA A 29 -16.21 -16.44 10.73
C ALA A 29 -17.29 -17.47 10.31
N PHE A 30 -17.09 -18.75 10.64
CA PHE A 30 -18.05 -19.84 10.33
C PHE A 30 -18.97 -20.19 11.50
N ARG A 31 -19.08 -19.35 12.51
CA ARG A 31 -19.97 -19.60 13.67
C ARG A 31 -21.00 -18.50 13.82
N THR A 32 -22.18 -18.87 14.37
CA THR A 32 -23.18 -17.93 14.84
C THR A 32 -22.85 -17.49 16.26
N LYS A 33 -23.59 -16.51 16.78
CA LYS A 33 -23.52 -16.12 18.21
C LYS A 33 -23.86 -17.25 19.16
N SER A 34 -24.65 -18.25 18.70
CA SER A 34 -24.96 -19.48 19.46
C SER A 34 -23.85 -20.53 19.41
N GLY A 35 -22.80 -20.31 18.63
CA GLY A 35 -21.65 -21.22 18.48
C GLY A 35 -21.84 -22.31 17.44
N GLU A 36 -22.99 -22.36 16.75
CA GLU A 36 -23.27 -23.33 15.68
C GLU A 36 -22.55 -22.93 14.38
N PHE A 37 -22.20 -23.94 13.58
CA PHE A 37 -21.61 -23.70 12.25
C PHE A 37 -22.67 -23.11 11.31
N SER A 38 -22.34 -21.98 10.69
CA SER A 38 -23.25 -21.28 9.79
C SER A 38 -22.49 -20.39 8.80
N LEU A 39 -23.08 -20.18 7.63
CA LEU A 39 -22.63 -19.19 6.63
C LEU A 39 -23.33 -17.83 6.79
N GLU A 40 -24.20 -17.66 7.79
CA GLU A 40 -24.89 -16.41 8.05
C GLU A 40 -23.96 -15.19 8.17
N PRO A 41 -22.78 -15.27 8.86
CA PRO A 41 -21.86 -14.15 8.93
C PRO A 41 -21.36 -13.70 7.54
N PHE A 42 -21.19 -14.62 6.58
CA PHE A 42 -20.79 -14.30 5.21
C PHE A 42 -21.92 -13.62 4.41
N VAL A 43 -23.17 -14.03 4.64
CA VAL A 43 -24.34 -13.38 4.02
C VAL A 43 -24.43 -11.93 4.51
N LYS A 44 -24.27 -11.68 5.80
CA LYS A 44 -24.20 -10.33 6.38
C LYS A 44 -23.00 -9.54 5.86
N ALA A 45 -21.82 -10.17 5.75
CA ALA A 45 -20.64 -9.55 5.20
C ALA A 45 -20.85 -9.06 3.76
N PHE A 46 -21.68 -9.73 2.96
CA PHE A 46 -21.99 -9.34 1.59
C PHE A 46 -22.77 -8.00 1.48
N GLU A 47 -23.45 -7.58 2.54
CA GLU A 47 -24.09 -6.25 2.60
C GLU A 47 -23.06 -5.12 2.45
N TYR A 48 -21.81 -5.35 2.87
CA TYR A 48 -20.71 -4.38 2.81
C TYR A 48 -19.93 -4.38 1.48
N ARG A 49 -20.41 -5.12 0.45
CA ARG A 49 -19.73 -5.20 -0.86
C ARG A 49 -19.45 -3.83 -1.50
N GLY A 50 -20.33 -2.84 -1.28
CA GLY A 50 -20.15 -1.47 -1.79
C GLY A 50 -18.96 -0.77 -1.16
N VAL A 51 -18.82 -0.89 0.17
CA VAL A 51 -17.67 -0.34 0.91
C VAL A 51 -16.38 -1.08 0.51
N PHE A 52 -16.46 -2.40 0.36
CA PHE A 52 -15.34 -3.22 -0.10
C PHE A 52 -14.83 -2.77 -1.48
N ALA A 53 -15.72 -2.62 -2.45
CA ALA A 53 -15.38 -2.15 -3.80
C ALA A 53 -14.80 -0.73 -3.79
N LYS A 54 -15.38 0.18 -2.99
CA LYS A 54 -14.88 1.55 -2.80
C LYS A 54 -13.47 1.54 -2.20
N SER A 55 -13.22 0.72 -1.18
CA SER A 55 -11.90 0.58 -0.54
C SER A 55 -10.83 0.13 -1.52
N LEU A 56 -11.14 -0.89 -2.32
CA LEU A 56 -10.23 -1.39 -3.36
C LEU A 56 -9.97 -0.33 -4.44
N TRP A 57 -11.00 0.44 -4.81
CA TRP A 57 -10.85 1.52 -5.78
C TRP A 57 -9.94 2.64 -5.25
N ILE A 58 -10.12 3.07 -4.00
CA ILE A 58 -9.28 4.09 -3.36
C ILE A 58 -7.84 3.57 -3.22
N ALA A 59 -7.65 2.32 -2.80
CA ALA A 59 -6.34 1.69 -2.71
C ALA A 59 -5.65 1.60 -4.09
N PHE A 60 -6.38 1.22 -5.12
CA PHE A 60 -5.88 1.18 -6.50
C PHE A 60 -5.47 2.58 -6.99
N LEU A 61 -6.33 3.58 -6.79
CA LEU A 61 -6.06 4.96 -7.20
C LEU A 61 -4.83 5.53 -6.48
N SER A 62 -4.72 5.32 -5.17
CA SER A 62 -3.58 5.74 -4.37
C SER A 62 -2.28 5.06 -4.82
N THR A 63 -2.34 3.75 -5.11
CA THR A 63 -1.21 2.98 -5.63
C THR A 63 -0.77 3.48 -6.99
N LEU A 64 -1.72 3.77 -7.89
CA LEU A 64 -1.43 4.31 -9.21
C LEU A 64 -0.76 5.68 -9.14
N ILE A 65 -1.27 6.58 -8.29
CA ILE A 65 -0.66 7.90 -8.06
C ILE A 65 0.73 7.74 -7.46
N CYS A 66 0.91 6.87 -6.47
CA CYS A 66 2.23 6.56 -5.92
C CYS A 66 3.20 6.09 -7.01
N LEU A 67 2.76 5.20 -7.91
CA LEU A 67 3.60 4.70 -9.01
C LEU A 67 4.01 5.82 -9.96
N VAL A 68 3.05 6.65 -10.37
CA VAL A 68 3.31 7.78 -11.30
C VAL A 68 4.29 8.80 -10.70
N LEU A 69 4.22 9.04 -9.39
CA LEU A 69 5.12 9.96 -8.69
C LEU A 69 6.47 9.29 -8.36
N ALA A 70 6.45 8.04 -7.89
CA ALA A 70 7.64 7.33 -7.44
C ALA A 70 8.58 6.95 -8.59
N TYR A 71 8.04 6.58 -9.75
CA TYR A 71 8.85 6.11 -10.87
C TYR A 71 9.84 7.17 -11.38
N PRO A 72 9.42 8.42 -11.69
CA PRO A 72 10.36 9.49 -12.06
C PRO A 72 11.35 9.81 -10.94
N VAL A 73 10.90 9.83 -9.68
CA VAL A 73 11.78 10.09 -8.52
C VAL A 73 12.86 9.01 -8.42
N ALA A 74 12.47 7.74 -8.49
CA ALA A 74 13.41 6.61 -8.47
C ALA A 74 14.41 6.69 -9.64
N TYR A 75 13.93 6.98 -10.85
CA TYR A 75 14.78 7.15 -12.04
C TYR A 75 15.77 8.30 -11.88
N LEU A 76 15.33 9.46 -11.40
CA LEU A 76 16.21 10.61 -11.16
C LEU A 76 17.26 10.30 -10.09
N LEU A 77 16.88 9.57 -9.04
CA LEU A 77 17.79 9.14 -7.99
C LEU A 77 18.95 8.30 -8.56
N THR A 78 18.68 7.38 -9.50
CA THR A 78 19.77 6.56 -10.10
C THR A 78 20.79 7.37 -10.89
N ARG A 79 20.43 8.59 -11.30
CA ARG A 79 21.32 9.52 -12.04
C ARG A 79 22.16 10.42 -11.15
N MET A 80 21.88 10.43 -9.84
CA MET A 80 22.60 11.26 -8.87
C MET A 80 23.88 10.57 -8.39
N LYS A 81 24.79 11.35 -7.78
CA LYS A 81 25.97 10.80 -7.10
C LYS A 81 25.55 9.94 -5.92
N GLU A 82 26.29 8.89 -5.63
CA GLU A 82 25.98 7.92 -4.56
C GLU A 82 25.73 8.58 -3.19
N SER A 83 26.52 9.58 -2.83
CA SER A 83 26.31 10.35 -1.59
C SER A 83 24.95 11.05 -1.56
N THR A 84 24.54 11.63 -2.68
CA THR A 84 23.24 12.32 -2.83
C THR A 84 22.10 11.30 -2.80
N GLN A 85 22.26 10.15 -3.46
CA GLN A 85 21.27 9.05 -3.42
C GLN A 85 20.97 8.65 -1.97
N ARG A 86 22.03 8.40 -1.17
CA ARG A 86 21.88 8.02 0.25
C ARG A 86 21.17 9.09 1.06
N THR A 87 21.55 10.35 0.86
CA THR A 87 20.93 11.47 1.58
C THR A 87 19.44 11.62 1.23
N VAL A 88 19.10 11.58 -0.06
CA VAL A 88 17.69 11.72 -0.50
C VAL A 88 16.84 10.53 -0.04
N GLN A 89 17.37 9.30 -0.08
CA GLN A 89 16.67 8.14 0.48
C GLN A 89 16.38 8.32 1.97
N LEU A 90 17.37 8.79 2.76
CA LEU A 90 17.16 9.07 4.17
C LEU A 90 16.06 10.12 4.38
N ILE A 91 16.08 11.22 3.60
CA ILE A 91 15.04 12.27 3.68
C ILE A 91 13.66 11.70 3.37
N ILE A 92 13.52 10.85 2.34
CA ILE A 92 12.26 10.19 1.99
C ILE A 92 11.79 9.26 3.13
N MET A 93 12.72 8.64 3.87
CA MET A 93 12.39 7.72 4.95
C MET A 93 12.11 8.42 6.30
N ILE A 94 12.63 9.63 6.53
CA ILE A 94 12.45 10.34 7.81
C ILE A 94 10.98 10.41 8.26
N PRO A 95 10.00 10.77 7.40
CA PRO A 95 8.60 10.79 7.80
C PRO A 95 8.09 9.43 8.30
N MET A 96 8.64 8.33 7.81
CA MET A 96 8.19 6.98 8.20
C MET A 96 8.57 6.63 9.64
N TRP A 97 9.59 7.29 10.22
CA TRP A 97 9.99 7.08 11.61
C TRP A 97 9.10 7.87 12.60
N MET A 98 8.29 8.78 12.07
CA MET A 98 7.29 9.47 12.89
C MET A 98 6.10 8.54 13.15
N ASN A 99 5.42 8.75 14.27
CA ASN A 99 4.19 8.04 14.58
C ASN A 99 3.14 8.28 13.48
N PHE A 100 2.49 7.21 13.04
CA PHE A 100 1.50 7.21 11.96
C PHE A 100 0.35 8.20 12.23
N LEU A 101 -0.21 8.19 13.45
CA LEU A 101 -1.30 9.10 13.82
C LEU A 101 -0.88 10.56 13.80
N LEU A 102 0.34 10.88 14.26
CA LEU A 102 0.84 12.25 14.22
C LEU A 102 0.90 12.78 12.78
N ARG A 103 1.28 11.96 11.82
CA ARG A 103 1.31 12.32 10.39
C ARG A 103 -0.10 12.60 9.88
N ILE A 104 -1.07 11.74 10.20
CA ILE A 104 -2.47 11.95 9.80
C ILE A 104 -3.03 13.23 10.43
N TYR A 105 -2.78 13.48 11.71
CA TYR A 105 -3.22 14.72 12.36
C TYR A 105 -2.57 15.97 11.77
N ALA A 106 -1.29 15.90 11.35
CA ALA A 106 -0.65 16.98 10.64
C ALA A 106 -1.36 17.30 9.32
N TRP A 107 -1.73 16.26 8.54
CA TRP A 107 -2.54 16.41 7.33
C TRP A 107 -3.93 16.96 7.64
N LYS A 108 -4.58 16.50 8.69
CA LYS A 108 -5.87 17.01 9.14
C LYS A 108 -5.83 18.50 9.42
N ILE A 109 -4.82 18.96 10.16
CA ILE A 109 -4.62 20.39 10.48
C ILE A 109 -4.33 21.20 9.20
N LEU A 110 -3.54 20.62 8.28
CA LEU A 110 -3.17 21.27 7.03
C LEU A 110 -4.39 21.46 6.10
N LEU A 111 -5.26 20.46 6.01
CA LEU A 111 -6.42 20.41 5.10
C LEU A 111 -7.70 21.00 5.69
N GLN A 112 -7.78 21.25 7.00
CA GLN A 112 -8.98 21.78 7.64
C GLN A 112 -9.32 23.19 7.16
N LYS A 113 -10.58 23.58 7.33
CA LYS A 113 -11.04 24.94 7.03
C LYS A 113 -10.26 25.96 7.85
N SER A 114 -9.80 27.01 7.20
CA SER A 114 -8.87 28.02 7.77
C SER A 114 -7.50 27.44 8.16
N GLY A 115 -7.15 26.25 7.70
CA GLY A 115 -5.83 25.67 7.84
C GLY A 115 -4.80 26.29 6.88
N PRO A 116 -3.50 25.96 7.03
CA PRO A 116 -2.44 26.54 6.22
C PRO A 116 -2.66 26.41 4.71
N LEU A 117 -3.20 25.27 4.24
CA LEU A 117 -3.48 25.05 2.82
C LEU A 117 -4.65 25.92 2.35
N ASP A 118 -5.74 25.99 3.12
CA ASP A 118 -6.90 26.83 2.79
C ASP A 118 -6.52 28.30 2.75
N MET A 119 -5.69 28.76 3.69
CA MET A 119 -5.16 30.13 3.69
C MET A 119 -4.29 30.43 2.47
N ALA A 120 -3.39 29.53 2.09
CA ALA A 120 -2.53 29.71 0.93
C ALA A 120 -3.31 29.71 -0.39
N LEU A 121 -4.30 28.81 -0.55
CA LEU A 121 -5.11 28.71 -1.76
C LEU A 121 -6.14 29.85 -1.87
N SER A 122 -6.67 30.33 -0.74
CA SER A 122 -7.58 31.49 -0.73
C SER A 122 -6.90 32.75 -1.23
N MET A 123 -5.58 32.92 -1.02
CA MET A 123 -4.81 34.03 -1.59
C MET A 123 -4.76 33.97 -3.12
N LEU A 124 -4.93 32.80 -3.70
CA LEU A 124 -5.00 32.57 -5.15
C LEU A 124 -6.45 32.59 -5.69
N GLY A 125 -7.44 32.91 -4.83
CA GLY A 125 -8.85 32.88 -5.17
C GLY A 125 -9.47 31.49 -5.26
N ILE A 126 -8.76 30.46 -4.78
CA ILE A 126 -9.23 29.07 -4.79
C ILE A 126 -9.84 28.77 -3.41
N HIS A 127 -11.14 28.53 -3.39
CA HIS A 127 -11.89 28.18 -2.19
C HIS A 127 -12.48 26.79 -2.31
N GLY A 128 -12.33 25.94 -1.30
CA GLY A 128 -12.84 24.58 -1.33
C GLY A 128 -12.84 23.89 0.04
N THR A 129 -13.41 22.71 0.07
CA THR A 129 -13.34 21.82 1.23
C THR A 129 -12.29 20.76 0.95
N TYR A 130 -11.15 20.87 1.60
CA TYR A 130 -9.97 20.02 1.34
C TYR A 130 -9.92 18.79 2.27
N ILE A 131 -10.79 18.72 3.28
CA ILE A 131 -10.93 17.60 4.21
C ILE A 131 -12.36 17.06 4.17
N GLY A 132 -12.56 15.81 4.61
CA GLY A 132 -13.88 15.20 4.65
C GLY A 132 -14.37 14.69 3.29
N ASN A 133 -13.44 14.29 2.43
CA ASN A 133 -13.76 13.76 1.11
C ASN A 133 -12.74 12.72 0.65
N THR A 134 -13.10 11.94 -0.37
CA THR A 134 -12.25 10.87 -0.93
C THR A 134 -10.89 11.39 -1.41
N ALA A 135 -10.79 12.63 -1.92
CA ALA A 135 -9.53 13.18 -2.39
C ALA A 135 -8.53 13.39 -1.23
N ALA A 136 -9.01 13.84 -0.07
CA ALA A 136 -8.19 13.97 1.14
C ALA A 136 -7.65 12.61 1.60
N VAL A 137 -8.48 11.55 1.53
CA VAL A 137 -8.07 10.18 1.85
C VAL A 137 -6.97 9.72 0.90
N VAL A 138 -7.15 9.91 -0.40
CA VAL A 138 -6.15 9.52 -1.42
C VAL A 138 -4.85 10.27 -1.21
N VAL A 139 -4.88 11.59 -0.98
CA VAL A 139 -3.67 12.40 -0.72
C VAL A 139 -2.95 11.90 0.55
N GLY A 140 -3.70 11.65 1.63
CA GLY A 140 -3.14 11.08 2.85
C GLY A 140 -2.47 9.73 2.61
N MET A 141 -3.13 8.82 1.88
CA MET A 141 -2.56 7.51 1.52
C MET A 141 -1.32 7.63 0.64
N VAL A 142 -1.34 8.50 -0.36
CA VAL A 142 -0.17 8.74 -1.22
C VAL A 142 1.01 9.23 -0.38
N TYR A 143 0.80 10.18 0.51
CA TYR A 143 1.87 10.65 1.41
C TYR A 143 2.41 9.53 2.31
N GLU A 144 1.52 8.73 2.88
CA GLU A 144 1.91 7.64 3.78
C GLU A 144 2.71 6.54 3.09
N TYR A 145 2.33 6.19 1.86
CA TYR A 145 2.83 5.00 1.19
C TYR A 145 3.82 5.29 0.05
N LEU A 146 4.02 6.56 -0.36
CA LEU A 146 4.96 6.93 -1.43
C LEU A 146 6.39 6.39 -1.23
N PRO A 147 6.98 6.43 -0.02
CA PRO A 147 8.32 5.86 0.21
C PRO A 147 8.40 4.36 -0.10
N PHE A 148 7.33 3.61 0.20
CA PHE A 148 7.26 2.18 -0.07
C PHE A 148 7.18 1.84 -1.57
N MET A 149 6.80 2.80 -2.41
CA MET A 149 6.85 2.67 -3.86
C MET A 149 8.23 3.08 -4.42
N VAL A 150 8.80 4.19 -3.92
CA VAL A 150 10.08 4.72 -4.42
C VAL A 150 11.24 3.75 -4.17
N LEU A 151 11.33 3.19 -2.96
CA LEU A 151 12.50 2.40 -2.55
C LEU A 151 12.68 1.10 -3.34
N PRO A 152 11.66 0.26 -3.56
CA PRO A 152 11.83 -0.95 -4.38
C PRO A 152 12.19 -0.65 -5.82
N ILE A 153 11.52 0.35 -6.43
CA ILE A 153 11.79 0.76 -7.81
C ILE A 153 13.23 1.25 -7.93
N PHE A 154 13.67 2.14 -7.04
CA PHE A 154 15.05 2.61 -7.00
C PHE A 154 16.04 1.47 -6.80
N THR A 155 15.76 0.53 -5.89
CA THR A 155 16.67 -0.59 -5.58
C THR A 155 16.90 -1.49 -6.79
N VAL A 156 15.87 -1.74 -7.60
CA VAL A 156 16.01 -2.52 -8.82
C VAL A 156 16.70 -1.71 -9.90
N MET A 157 16.28 -0.46 -10.13
CA MET A 157 16.87 0.40 -11.15
C MET A 157 18.36 0.69 -10.91
N SER A 158 18.79 0.82 -9.66
CA SER A 158 20.19 1.07 -9.31
C SER A 158 21.13 -0.10 -9.60
N LYS A 159 20.57 -1.29 -9.82
CA LYS A 159 21.33 -2.50 -10.21
C LYS A 159 21.42 -2.73 -11.71
N ILE A 160 20.74 -1.93 -12.51
CA ILE A 160 20.81 -2.03 -13.98
C ILE A 160 22.23 -1.64 -14.42
N ASP A 161 22.89 -2.56 -15.15
CA ASP A 161 24.24 -2.31 -15.66
C ASP A 161 24.20 -1.17 -16.69
N TYR A 162 25.04 -0.16 -16.46
CA TYR A 162 25.12 0.99 -17.35
C TYR A 162 25.59 0.61 -18.76
N ASN A 163 26.36 -0.47 -18.89
CA ASN A 163 26.82 -0.99 -20.18
C ASN A 163 25.66 -1.38 -21.13
N LEU A 164 24.51 -1.82 -20.55
CA LEU A 164 23.29 -2.11 -21.34
C LEU A 164 22.69 -0.84 -21.95
N ILE A 165 22.80 0.27 -21.23
CA ILE A 165 22.32 1.57 -21.70
C ILE A 165 23.23 2.09 -22.80
N GLU A 166 24.55 2.01 -22.62
CA GLU A 166 25.55 2.42 -23.63
C GLU A 166 25.43 1.57 -24.89
N ALA A 167 25.37 0.25 -24.78
CA ALA A 167 25.17 -0.64 -25.91
C ALA A 167 23.92 -0.32 -26.74
N ALA A 168 22.81 -0.01 -26.06
CA ALA A 168 21.58 0.39 -26.75
C ALA A 168 21.72 1.74 -27.46
N GLN A 169 22.50 2.68 -26.90
CA GLN A 169 22.78 3.98 -27.53
C GLN A 169 23.72 3.82 -28.74
N ASP A 170 24.74 2.97 -28.64
CA ASP A 170 25.66 2.67 -29.74
C ASP A 170 24.95 2.02 -30.94
N LEU A 171 23.88 1.26 -30.67
CA LEU A 171 22.97 0.72 -31.68
C LEU A 171 21.96 1.77 -32.23
N GLY A 172 22.15 3.06 -31.92
CA GLY A 172 21.37 4.16 -32.45
C GLY A 172 20.03 4.42 -31.68
N SER A 173 19.85 3.83 -30.52
CA SER A 173 18.64 4.09 -29.72
C SER A 173 18.70 5.48 -29.07
N ASN A 174 17.65 6.28 -29.24
CA ASN A 174 17.49 7.54 -28.53
C ASN A 174 17.07 7.29 -27.06
N GLY A 175 17.13 8.33 -26.19
CA GLY A 175 16.83 8.21 -24.76
C GLY A 175 15.46 7.60 -24.44
N ILE A 176 14.42 7.89 -25.25
CA ILE A 176 13.07 7.32 -25.10
C ILE A 176 13.08 5.82 -25.45
N ALA A 177 13.79 5.43 -26.51
CA ALA A 177 13.93 4.03 -26.89
C ALA A 177 14.70 3.22 -25.83
N VAL A 178 15.79 3.77 -25.29
CA VAL A 178 16.54 3.18 -24.16
C VAL A 178 15.63 3.01 -22.94
N PHE A 179 14.88 4.05 -22.58
CA PHE A 179 13.94 3.98 -21.47
C PHE A 179 12.92 2.86 -21.68
N ARG A 180 12.24 2.83 -22.84
CA ARG A 180 11.15 1.89 -23.11
C ARG A 180 11.62 0.45 -23.30
N LYS A 181 12.81 0.25 -23.91
CA LYS A 181 13.29 -1.09 -24.30
C LYS A 181 14.27 -1.71 -23.30
N VAL A 182 14.92 -0.91 -22.46
CA VAL A 182 15.94 -1.38 -21.51
C VAL A 182 15.51 -1.09 -20.08
N ILE A 183 15.34 0.21 -19.71
CA ILE A 183 15.17 0.59 -18.31
C ILE A 183 13.81 0.14 -17.78
N PHE A 184 12.72 0.40 -18.52
CA PHE A 184 11.38 0.05 -18.08
C PHE A 184 11.20 -1.45 -17.89
N PRO A 185 11.52 -2.34 -18.84
CA PRO A 185 11.39 -3.79 -18.63
C PRO A 185 12.23 -4.29 -17.45
N LEU A 186 13.50 -3.87 -17.36
CA LEU A 186 14.38 -4.29 -16.27
C LEU A 186 13.97 -3.74 -14.89
N SER A 187 13.13 -2.70 -14.85
CA SER A 187 12.60 -2.12 -13.60
C SER A 187 11.28 -2.76 -13.12
N ILE A 188 10.62 -3.57 -13.95
CA ILE A 188 9.30 -4.15 -13.63
C ILE A 188 9.30 -4.94 -12.30
N PRO A 189 10.30 -5.75 -11.94
CA PRO A 189 10.29 -6.42 -10.64
C PRO A 189 10.25 -5.42 -9.45
N GLY A 190 10.89 -4.27 -9.60
CA GLY A 190 10.83 -3.17 -8.62
C GLY A 190 9.45 -2.52 -8.57
N VAL A 191 8.79 -2.36 -9.72
CA VAL A 191 7.43 -1.83 -9.83
C VAL A 191 6.43 -2.77 -9.15
N ILE A 192 6.51 -4.08 -9.44
CA ILE A 192 5.65 -5.10 -8.84
C ILE A 192 5.80 -5.12 -7.31
N SER A 193 7.04 -5.10 -6.83
CA SER A 193 7.34 -5.01 -5.40
C SER A 193 6.75 -3.75 -4.78
N GLY A 194 6.90 -2.59 -5.42
CA GLY A 194 6.35 -1.31 -4.97
C GLY A 194 4.82 -1.32 -4.94
N ILE A 195 4.17 -1.81 -6.00
CA ILE A 195 2.71 -1.96 -6.05
C ILE A 195 2.22 -2.83 -4.88
N THR A 196 2.88 -3.95 -4.64
CA THR A 196 2.53 -4.86 -3.53
C THR A 196 2.67 -4.18 -2.18
N MET A 197 3.78 -3.46 -1.95
CA MET A 197 4.05 -2.76 -0.69
C MET A 197 3.11 -1.58 -0.43
N VAL A 198 2.49 -1.00 -1.46
CA VAL A 198 1.55 0.11 -1.33
C VAL A 198 0.11 -0.36 -1.32
N PHE A 199 -0.29 -1.24 -2.24
CA PHE A 199 -1.68 -1.64 -2.41
C PHE A 199 -2.22 -2.41 -1.18
N VAL A 200 -1.43 -3.35 -0.65
CA VAL A 200 -1.87 -4.19 0.49
C VAL A 200 -2.21 -3.36 1.73
N PRO A 201 -1.32 -2.50 2.26
CA PRO A 201 -1.68 -1.66 3.40
C PRO A 201 -2.74 -0.62 3.05
N SER A 202 -2.78 -0.08 1.82
CA SER A 202 -3.82 0.85 1.38
C SER A 202 -5.21 0.22 1.39
N ALA A 203 -5.34 -1.04 0.98
CA ALA A 203 -6.62 -1.75 0.95
C ALA A 203 -7.14 -2.09 2.36
N SER A 204 -6.25 -2.25 3.33
CA SER A 204 -6.60 -2.65 4.71
C SER A 204 -6.58 -1.50 5.72
N THR A 205 -6.15 -0.29 5.32
CA THR A 205 -6.08 0.86 6.25
C THR A 205 -7.47 1.32 6.67
N PHE A 206 -7.57 1.86 7.89
CA PHE A 206 -8.78 2.49 8.39
C PHE A 206 -8.51 3.92 8.90
N LEU A 207 -7.38 4.17 9.55
CA LEU A 207 -7.08 5.43 10.21
C LEU A 207 -7.04 6.63 9.26
N VAL A 208 -6.60 6.45 8.01
CA VAL A 208 -6.53 7.57 7.05
C VAL A 208 -7.94 8.02 6.65
N ALA A 209 -8.83 7.08 6.35
CA ALA A 209 -10.20 7.38 5.99
C ALA A 209 -11.00 7.94 7.16
N GLU A 210 -10.82 7.41 8.36
CA GLU A 210 -11.48 7.88 9.58
C GLU A 210 -11.17 9.36 9.89
N HIS A 211 -9.94 9.80 9.63
CA HIS A 211 -9.49 11.15 10.03
C HIS A 211 -9.55 12.19 8.91
N LEU A 212 -9.38 11.77 7.66
CA LEU A 212 -9.35 12.66 6.49
C LEU A 212 -10.59 12.55 5.62
N GLY A 213 -11.30 11.41 5.65
CA GLY A 213 -12.51 11.17 4.90
C GLY A 213 -13.77 11.79 5.50
N GLY A 214 -14.86 11.78 4.72
CA GLY A 214 -16.19 12.13 5.15
C GLY A 214 -16.98 10.91 5.69
N MET A 215 -18.24 11.16 6.08
CA MET A 215 -19.13 10.08 6.56
C MET A 215 -19.32 8.96 5.51
N ASP A 216 -19.29 9.31 4.24
CA ASP A 216 -19.46 8.36 3.15
C ASP A 216 -18.13 7.72 2.69
N ASP A 217 -17.00 8.14 3.26
CA ASP A 217 -15.67 7.67 2.86
C ASP A 217 -15.12 6.55 3.74
N LEU A 218 -16.02 5.84 4.45
CA LEU A 218 -15.65 4.65 5.21
C LEU A 218 -14.98 3.62 4.31
N MET A 219 -13.87 3.08 4.78
CA MET A 219 -13.18 1.96 4.15
C MET A 219 -13.50 0.65 4.84
N ILE A 220 -13.16 -0.46 4.17
CA ILE A 220 -13.46 -1.79 4.71
C ILE A 220 -12.76 -2.05 6.05
N GLY A 221 -11.59 -1.45 6.27
CA GLY A 221 -10.90 -1.50 7.56
C GLY A 221 -11.71 -0.85 8.69
N ASP A 222 -12.34 0.32 8.44
CA ASP A 222 -13.23 0.99 9.39
C ASP A 222 -14.44 0.12 9.73
N VAL A 223 -15.02 -0.52 8.69
CA VAL A 223 -16.18 -1.42 8.85
C VAL A 223 -15.78 -2.62 9.69
N ILE A 224 -14.64 -3.24 9.44
CA ILE A 224 -14.14 -4.38 10.22
C ILE A 224 -13.99 -3.96 11.69
N ASP A 225 -13.31 -2.85 11.97
CA ASP A 225 -13.06 -2.38 13.33
C ASP A 225 -14.36 -2.16 14.11
N ARG A 226 -15.33 -1.46 13.52
CA ARG A 226 -16.64 -1.17 14.15
C ARG A 226 -17.49 -2.41 14.33
N ILE A 227 -17.55 -3.29 13.33
CA ILE A 227 -18.40 -4.48 13.38
C ILE A 227 -17.80 -5.52 14.32
N PHE A 228 -16.47 -5.65 14.36
CA PHE A 228 -15.81 -6.61 15.24
C PHE A 228 -16.17 -6.39 16.73
N LEU A 229 -16.43 -5.14 17.13
CA LEU A 229 -16.84 -4.79 18.48
C LEU A 229 -18.31 -5.16 18.77
N SER A 230 -19.20 -5.17 17.78
CA SER A 230 -20.64 -5.42 17.94
C SER A 230 -21.08 -6.83 17.53
N ASP A 231 -20.49 -7.35 16.47
CA ASP A 231 -20.73 -8.69 15.91
C ASP A 231 -19.42 -9.30 15.40
N GLN A 232 -18.69 -9.93 16.33
CA GLN A 232 -17.37 -10.52 16.07
C GLN A 232 -17.41 -11.57 14.94
N ASN A 233 -18.51 -12.30 14.79
CA ASN A 233 -18.64 -13.32 13.74
C ASN A 233 -18.69 -12.68 12.34
N THR A 234 -19.51 -11.65 12.17
CA THR A 234 -19.60 -10.90 10.91
C THR A 234 -18.29 -10.14 10.64
N GLY A 235 -17.68 -9.49 11.66
CA GLY A 235 -16.38 -8.84 11.53
C GLY A 235 -15.28 -9.82 11.09
N SER A 236 -15.26 -11.02 11.66
CA SER A 236 -14.33 -12.10 11.26
C SER A 236 -14.57 -12.57 9.83
N ALA A 237 -15.83 -12.68 9.39
CA ALA A 237 -16.15 -13.07 8.01
C ALA A 237 -15.66 -12.02 7.00
N ILE A 238 -15.86 -10.72 7.27
CA ILE A 238 -15.36 -9.62 6.43
C ILE A 238 -13.83 -9.65 6.37
N SER A 239 -13.17 -9.82 7.52
CA SER A 239 -11.70 -9.91 7.62
C SER A 239 -11.15 -11.09 6.82
N LEU A 240 -11.83 -12.25 6.87
CA LEU A 240 -11.44 -13.43 6.10
C LEU A 240 -11.58 -13.20 4.59
N ILE A 241 -12.66 -12.56 4.14
CA ILE A 241 -12.86 -12.19 2.73
C ILE A 241 -11.73 -11.26 2.26
N LEU A 242 -11.42 -10.22 3.05
CA LEU A 242 -10.33 -9.28 2.73
C LEU A 242 -8.98 -10.00 2.69
N MET A 243 -8.70 -10.88 3.65
CA MET A 243 -7.47 -11.67 3.70
C MET A 243 -7.33 -12.56 2.45
N VAL A 244 -8.38 -13.27 2.06
CA VAL A 244 -8.36 -14.11 0.85
C VAL A 244 -8.13 -13.28 -0.40
N PHE A 245 -8.78 -12.11 -0.51
CA PHE A 245 -8.57 -11.18 -1.62
C PHE A 245 -7.11 -10.72 -1.70
N ILE A 246 -6.52 -10.31 -0.57
CA ILE A 246 -5.11 -9.87 -0.51
C ILE A 246 -4.18 -11.03 -0.87
N LEU A 247 -4.42 -12.25 -0.39
CA LEU A 247 -3.61 -13.42 -0.74
C LEU A 247 -3.66 -13.73 -2.23
N VAL A 248 -4.85 -13.68 -2.84
CA VAL A 248 -5.00 -13.86 -4.30
C VAL A 248 -4.25 -12.77 -5.05
N PHE A 249 -4.37 -11.51 -4.63
CA PHE A 249 -3.61 -10.40 -5.20
C PHE A 249 -2.10 -10.62 -5.10
N LEU A 250 -1.59 -11.05 -3.94
CA LEU A 250 -0.16 -11.33 -3.73
C LEU A 250 0.34 -12.47 -4.62
N ILE A 251 -0.45 -13.54 -4.76
CA ILE A 251 -0.12 -14.67 -5.64
C ILE A 251 -0.04 -14.19 -7.10
N LEU A 252 -1.01 -13.39 -7.55
CA LEU A 252 -1.01 -12.84 -8.91
C LEU A 252 0.22 -11.95 -9.13
N MET A 253 0.52 -11.03 -8.21
CA MET A 253 1.70 -10.16 -8.32
C MET A 253 3.01 -10.96 -8.34
N ASN A 254 3.12 -12.04 -7.56
CA ASN A 254 4.29 -12.90 -7.55
C ASN A 254 4.47 -13.64 -8.88
N LEU A 255 3.38 -14.17 -9.45
CA LEU A 255 3.43 -14.85 -10.76
C LEU A 255 3.92 -13.91 -11.87
N PHE A 256 3.44 -12.66 -11.89
CA PHE A 256 3.93 -11.65 -12.83
C PHE A 256 5.40 -11.25 -12.58
N GLY A 257 5.85 -11.29 -11.32
CA GLY A 257 7.23 -10.96 -10.96
C GLY A 257 8.23 -12.04 -11.35
N ASP A 258 7.85 -13.32 -11.27
CA ASP A 258 8.73 -14.46 -11.57
C ASP A 258 8.87 -14.72 -13.09
N GLU A 259 7.83 -14.50 -13.87
CA GLU A 259 7.88 -14.67 -15.33
C GLU A 259 8.88 -13.72 -16.02
N GLU A 260 9.06 -12.51 -15.47
CA GLU A 260 9.97 -11.51 -16.04
C GLU A 260 11.42 -11.62 -15.52
N ALA A 261 11.65 -12.37 -14.43
CA ALA A 261 13.00 -12.68 -13.96
C ALA A 261 13.70 -13.77 -14.81
N ILE A 262 12.93 -14.47 -15.66
CA ILE A 262 13.40 -15.60 -16.48
C ILE A 262 13.53 -15.21 -17.97
N ALA A 263 12.96 -14.09 -18.41
CA ALA A 263 13.01 -13.58 -19.79
C ALA A 263 14.14 -12.57 -19.99
#